data_db4fac1365748c867913905a4df7a916
#
_entry.id   db4fac1365748c867913905a4df7a916
#
_cell.length_a   1.000
_cell.length_b   1.000
_cell.length_c   1.000
_cell.angle_alpha   90.00
_cell.angle_beta   90.00
_cell.angle_gamma   90.00
#
_symmetry.space_group_name_H-M   'P 1'
#
loop_
_entity.id
_entity.type
_entity.pdbx_description
1 polymer ?
#
loop_
_entity_poly.entity_id
_entity_poly.type
_entity_poly.pdbx_seq_one_letter_code
_entity_poly.pdbx_strand_id
1 'polypeptide(L)'
;MEVDILIDKITDCLIDTRTGEKVETEYRMRGTPIRQKDYKGWKFNWSITEKNGYHIYELFLKGDDTVQGRISVKVDGGVADVDIIEIALHNYSHAGIYEGVGAHLFAIACQVSLDAGCDGFVAFTSKSDLVEYYKEKLNARVFRDRRMYIDEDAAQILLDKYMRK
;
A
#
# COMPACT_ATOMS: atom_id res chain seq x y z
N MET A 1 12.07 7.66 -0.09
CA MET A 1 12.32 6.47 0.75
C MET A 1 12.08 5.20 -0.08
N GLU A 2 12.66 4.10 0.32
CA GLU A 2 12.50 2.84 -0.37
C GLU A 2 11.33 2.05 0.20
N VAL A 3 10.53 1.46 -0.69
CA VAL A 3 9.47 0.54 -0.29
C VAL A 3 10.11 -0.78 0.15
N ASP A 4 9.78 -1.22 1.36
CA ASP A 4 10.34 -2.41 1.98
C ASP A 4 9.22 -3.26 2.58
N ILE A 5 8.38 -3.80 1.73
CA ILE A 5 7.26 -4.61 2.15
C ILE A 5 7.21 -5.90 1.34
N LEU A 6 6.95 -6.99 2.01
CA LEU A 6 6.71 -8.27 1.35
C LEU A 6 5.24 -8.39 0.99
N ILE A 7 5.00 -8.72 -0.27
CA ILE A 7 3.66 -9.08 -0.73
C ILE A 7 3.52 -10.57 -0.51
N ASP A 8 3.05 -10.95 0.66
CA ASP A 8 2.92 -12.35 1.05
C ASP A 8 2.01 -13.13 0.11
N LYS A 9 0.91 -12.50 -0.32
CA LYS A 9 -0.06 -13.14 -1.20
C LYS A 9 -0.92 -12.08 -1.90
N ILE A 10 -1.18 -12.30 -3.19
CA ILE A 10 -2.16 -11.52 -3.94
C ILE A 10 -3.50 -12.24 -3.81
N THR A 11 -4.41 -11.64 -3.08
CA THR A 11 -5.74 -12.18 -2.82
C THR A 11 -6.79 -11.24 -3.42
N ASP A 12 -8.04 -11.66 -3.47
CA ASP A 12 -9.14 -10.80 -3.96
C ASP A 12 -9.62 -9.79 -2.91
N CYS A 13 -9.14 -9.96 -1.68
CA CYS A 13 -9.47 -9.13 -0.52
C CYS A 13 -8.53 -9.52 0.60
N LEU A 14 -8.67 -8.93 1.78
CA LEU A 14 -7.97 -9.47 2.93
C LEU A 14 -8.59 -10.81 3.32
N ILE A 15 -7.74 -11.74 3.71
CA ILE A 15 -8.14 -13.07 4.18
C ILE A 15 -7.76 -13.17 5.66
N ASP A 16 -8.74 -13.53 6.49
CA ASP A 16 -8.47 -13.88 7.89
C ASP A 16 -7.81 -15.26 7.90
N THR A 17 -6.54 -15.33 8.30
CA THR A 17 -5.77 -16.58 8.26
C THR A 17 -6.29 -17.62 9.24
N ARG A 18 -7.03 -17.19 10.26
CA ARG A 18 -7.59 -18.08 11.29
C ARG A 18 -8.81 -18.85 10.80
N THR A 19 -9.54 -18.28 9.85
CA THR A 19 -10.80 -18.86 9.34
C THR A 19 -10.76 -19.19 7.85
N GLY A 20 -9.82 -18.56 7.10
CA GLY A 20 -9.76 -18.64 5.65
C GLY A 20 -10.83 -17.80 4.95
N GLU A 21 -11.59 -17.01 5.71
CA GLU A 21 -12.67 -16.21 5.17
C GLU A 21 -12.19 -14.84 4.68
N LYS A 22 -12.88 -14.33 3.66
CA LYS A 22 -12.68 -12.98 3.15
C LYS A 22 -13.27 -11.98 4.14
N VAL A 23 -12.57 -10.85 4.34
CA VAL A 23 -13.06 -9.77 5.20
C VAL A 23 -13.15 -8.48 4.39
N GLU A 24 -14.24 -7.76 4.59
CA GLU A 24 -14.46 -6.48 3.92
C GLU A 24 -13.56 -5.41 4.54
N THR A 25 -13.12 -4.48 3.70
CA THR A 25 -12.19 -3.42 4.09
C THR A 25 -12.72 -2.04 3.72
N GLU A 26 -12.14 -1.04 4.33
CA GLU A 26 -12.27 0.36 3.94
C GLU A 26 -10.92 1.04 4.14
N TYR A 27 -10.72 2.17 3.47
CA TYR A 27 -9.51 2.96 3.68
C TYR A 27 -9.87 4.43 3.81
N ARG A 28 -9.02 5.16 4.50
CA ARG A 28 -9.23 6.58 4.72
C ARG A 28 -7.91 7.34 4.63
N MET A 29 -7.96 8.54 4.06
CA MET A 29 -6.86 9.49 4.18
C MET A 29 -6.91 10.09 5.57
N ARG A 30 -5.76 10.15 6.24
CA ARG A 30 -5.70 10.79 7.54
C ARG A 30 -5.98 12.29 7.41
N GLY A 31 -6.99 12.76 8.09
CA GLY A 31 -7.34 14.17 8.15
C GLY A 31 -6.59 14.94 9.24
N THR A 32 -5.89 14.21 10.13
CA THR A 32 -5.14 14.80 11.24
C THR A 32 -3.66 14.45 11.10
N PRO A 33 -2.74 15.38 11.49
CA PRO A 33 -1.31 15.09 11.45
C PRO A 33 -0.94 13.88 12.32
N ILE A 34 0.09 13.17 11.88
CA ILE A 34 0.68 12.08 12.66
C ILE A 34 1.26 12.67 13.95
N ARG A 35 0.98 12.02 15.07
CA ARG A 35 1.45 12.42 16.40
C ARG A 35 2.27 11.30 17.02
N GLN A 36 3.01 11.61 18.08
CA GLN A 36 3.85 10.65 18.78
C GLN A 36 3.09 9.37 19.19
N LYS A 37 1.84 9.50 19.63
CA LYS A 37 0.99 8.36 19.98
C LYS A 37 0.74 7.41 18.80
N ASP A 38 0.84 7.91 17.59
CA ASP A 38 0.59 7.14 16.37
C ASP A 38 1.82 6.36 15.89
N TYR A 39 2.97 6.50 16.57
CA TYR A 39 4.20 5.79 16.21
C TYR A 39 4.31 4.42 16.85
N LYS A 40 3.55 4.16 17.90
CA LYS A 40 3.65 2.90 18.65
C LYS A 40 3.33 1.72 17.74
N GLY A 41 4.28 0.80 17.63
CA GLY A 41 4.13 -0.39 16.79
C GLY A 41 4.48 -0.18 15.31
N TRP A 42 4.95 1.01 14.93
CA TRP A 42 5.33 1.33 13.54
C TRP A 42 6.83 1.58 13.45
N LYS A 43 7.48 1.02 12.42
CA LYS A 43 8.93 1.12 12.22
C LYS A 43 9.37 2.45 11.63
N PHE A 44 8.62 2.94 10.63
CA PHE A 44 9.03 4.11 9.88
C PHE A 44 8.59 5.39 10.58
N ASN A 45 9.33 6.47 10.29
CA ASN A 45 8.98 7.80 10.80
C ASN A 45 7.94 8.44 9.88
N TRP A 46 6.68 8.25 10.23
CA TRP A 46 5.55 8.72 9.44
C TRP A 46 5.39 10.24 9.44
N SER A 47 6.05 10.95 10.36
CA SER A 47 6.01 12.42 10.35
C SER A 47 6.87 13.02 9.25
N ILE A 48 7.96 12.36 8.86
CA ILE A 48 8.84 12.88 7.80
C ILE A 48 8.14 12.85 6.45
N THR A 49 7.48 11.76 6.12
CA THR A 49 6.74 11.65 4.85
C THR A 49 5.65 12.71 4.77
N GLU A 50 4.96 12.97 5.87
CA GLU A 50 3.92 14.00 5.95
C GLU A 50 4.50 15.40 5.75
N LYS A 51 5.64 15.70 6.35
CA LYS A 51 6.35 16.98 6.16
C LYS A 51 6.79 17.18 4.72
N ASN A 52 7.05 16.11 3.99
CA ASN A 52 7.45 16.15 2.58
C ASN A 52 6.25 16.27 1.63
N GLY A 53 5.06 16.47 2.16
CA GLY A 53 3.86 16.71 1.37
C GLY A 53 3.10 15.46 0.96
N TYR A 54 3.44 14.31 1.49
CA TYR A 54 2.72 13.07 1.22
C TYR A 54 1.51 12.95 2.13
N HIS A 55 0.43 12.41 1.60
CA HIS A 55 -0.78 12.12 2.36
C HIS A 55 -0.74 10.68 2.85
N ILE A 56 -1.12 10.46 4.10
CA ILE A 56 -1.14 9.12 4.70
C ILE A 56 -2.53 8.53 4.56
N TYR A 57 -2.60 7.33 3.98
CA TYR A 57 -3.82 6.54 3.87
C TYR A 57 -3.69 5.32 4.77
N GLU A 58 -4.78 4.99 5.45
CA GLU A 58 -4.81 3.88 6.38
C GLU A 58 -5.88 2.88 5.97
N LEU A 59 -5.53 1.60 6.04
CA LEU A 59 -6.41 0.48 5.69
C LEU A 59 -7.02 -0.09 6.97
N PHE A 60 -8.33 -0.31 6.95
CA PHE A 60 -9.11 -0.85 8.06
C PHE A 60 -9.97 -2.01 7.59
N LEU A 61 -10.38 -2.87 8.52
CA LEU A 61 -11.54 -3.71 8.29
C LEU A 61 -12.79 -2.85 8.42
N LYS A 62 -13.80 -3.16 7.66
CA LYS A 62 -15.05 -2.42 7.69
C LYS A 62 -15.64 -2.46 9.11
N GLY A 63 -15.90 -1.29 9.68
CA GLY A 63 -16.45 -1.16 11.02
C GLY A 63 -15.45 -1.33 12.16
N ASP A 64 -14.14 -1.40 11.86
CA ASP A 64 -13.09 -1.57 12.86
C ASP A 64 -12.05 -0.46 12.71
N ASP A 65 -11.66 0.17 13.80
CA ASP A 65 -10.72 1.30 13.79
C ASP A 65 -9.26 0.88 13.91
N THR A 66 -8.97 -0.42 13.97
CA THR A 66 -7.59 -0.91 14.00
C THR A 66 -6.94 -0.73 12.62
N VAL A 67 -5.81 -0.05 12.57
CA VAL A 67 -5.06 0.15 11.31
C VAL A 67 -4.35 -1.13 10.90
N GLN A 68 -4.67 -1.64 9.73
CA GLN A 68 -4.07 -2.86 9.18
C GLN A 68 -2.78 -2.57 8.41
N GLY A 69 -2.65 -1.38 7.88
CA GLY A 69 -1.47 -0.93 7.14
C GLY A 69 -1.60 0.53 6.79
N ARG A 70 -0.46 1.14 6.42
CA ARG A 70 -0.35 2.55 6.02
C ARG A 70 0.42 2.68 4.73
N ILE A 71 0.05 3.66 3.92
CA ILE A 71 0.79 4.04 2.72
C ILE A 71 0.77 5.56 2.61
N SER A 72 1.90 6.16 2.23
CA SER A 72 1.96 7.60 1.95
C SER A 72 2.10 7.84 0.46
N VAL A 73 1.26 8.73 -0.07
CA VAL A 73 1.13 8.97 -1.51
C VAL A 73 1.09 10.46 -1.77
N LYS A 74 1.79 10.87 -2.82
CA LYS A 74 1.71 12.25 -3.34
C LYS A 74 1.52 12.19 -4.85
N VAL A 75 0.48 12.85 -5.35
CA VAL A 75 0.24 12.95 -6.79
C VAL A 75 1.11 14.09 -7.35
N ASP A 76 1.95 13.75 -8.31
CA ASP A 76 2.87 14.70 -8.91
C ASP A 76 3.26 14.22 -10.31
N GLY A 77 3.20 15.12 -11.29
CA GLY A 77 3.65 14.82 -12.65
C GLY A 77 2.91 13.70 -13.37
N GLY A 78 1.62 13.52 -13.10
CA GLY A 78 0.79 12.50 -13.76
C GLY A 78 0.91 11.10 -13.16
N VAL A 79 1.44 10.98 -11.96
CA VAL A 79 1.63 9.70 -11.27
C VAL A 79 1.41 9.87 -9.77
N ALA A 80 0.95 8.82 -9.11
CA ALA A 80 0.91 8.75 -7.66
C ALA A 80 2.24 8.18 -7.17
N ASP A 81 3.03 9.00 -6.49
CA ASP A 81 4.33 8.60 -5.96
C ASP A 81 4.17 8.07 -4.54
N VAL A 82 4.67 6.87 -4.28
CA VAL A 82 4.65 6.24 -2.96
C VAL A 82 5.99 6.46 -2.28
N ASP A 83 5.95 7.01 -1.06
CA ASP A 83 7.16 7.22 -0.26
C ASP A 83 7.38 6.07 0.72
N ILE A 84 6.38 5.80 1.58
CA ILE A 84 6.47 4.75 2.59
C ILE A 84 5.25 3.85 2.51
N ILE A 85 5.49 2.57 2.74
CA ILE A 85 4.42 1.59 2.91
C ILE A 85 4.80 0.66 4.06
N GLU A 86 3.84 0.39 4.94
CA GLU A 86 4.09 -0.45 6.11
C GLU A 86 2.83 -1.21 6.51
N ILE A 87 2.97 -2.51 6.75
CA ILE A 87 1.89 -3.33 7.30
C ILE A 87 1.98 -3.35 8.82
N ALA A 88 0.83 -3.45 9.48
CA ALA A 88 0.79 -3.54 10.94
C ALA A 88 1.50 -4.81 11.43
N LEU A 89 2.11 -4.73 12.61
CA LEU A 89 2.90 -5.81 13.18
C LEU A 89 2.13 -7.13 13.27
N HIS A 90 0.86 -7.09 13.61
CA HIS A 90 0.02 -8.28 13.73
C HIS A 90 -0.26 -8.97 12.38
N ASN A 91 0.11 -8.33 11.27
CA ASN A 91 -0.04 -8.90 9.91
C ASN A 91 1.29 -9.39 9.33
N TYR A 92 2.37 -9.38 10.09
CA TYR A 92 3.65 -9.92 9.61
C TYR A 92 3.53 -11.43 9.38
N SER A 93 4.25 -11.95 8.38
CA SER A 93 4.11 -13.31 7.87
C SER A 93 4.14 -14.42 8.92
N HIS A 94 4.87 -14.23 10.02
CA HIS A 94 4.98 -15.23 11.09
C HIS A 94 3.79 -15.21 12.07
N ALA A 95 3.11 -14.08 12.17
CA ALA A 95 1.99 -13.89 13.07
C ALA A 95 0.79 -13.30 12.33
N GLY A 96 0.81 -13.37 11.01
CA GLY A 96 -0.13 -12.69 10.13
C GLY A 96 -1.56 -13.10 10.37
N ILE A 97 -2.35 -12.17 10.92
CA ILE A 97 -3.78 -12.36 11.11
C ILE A 97 -4.51 -12.21 9.78
N TYR A 98 -4.09 -11.23 8.95
CA TYR A 98 -4.69 -10.99 7.64
C TYR A 98 -3.65 -11.08 6.54
N GLU A 99 -4.00 -11.77 5.46
CA GLU A 99 -3.20 -11.85 4.24
C GLU A 99 -3.69 -10.82 3.21
N GLY A 100 -2.79 -10.35 2.36
CA GLY A 100 -3.13 -9.45 1.26
C GLY A 100 -3.01 -7.97 1.58
N VAL A 101 -2.55 -7.62 2.78
CA VAL A 101 -2.44 -6.22 3.22
C VAL A 101 -1.53 -5.40 2.31
N GLY A 102 -0.34 -5.92 2.00
CA GLY A 102 0.63 -5.19 1.17
C GLY A 102 0.09 -4.87 -0.22
N ALA A 103 -0.47 -5.86 -0.89
CA ALA A 103 -1.05 -5.66 -2.22
C ALA A 103 -2.25 -4.71 -2.16
N HIS A 104 -3.06 -4.78 -1.11
CA HIS A 104 -4.19 -3.87 -0.92
C HIS A 104 -3.72 -2.41 -0.75
N LEU A 105 -2.62 -2.20 -0.05
CA LEU A 105 -2.04 -0.85 0.08
C LEU A 105 -1.61 -0.29 -1.28
N PHE A 106 -0.98 -1.10 -2.12
CA PHE A 106 -0.67 -0.68 -3.49
C PHE A 106 -1.94 -0.40 -4.31
N ALA A 107 -2.99 -1.17 -4.10
CA ALA A 107 -4.28 -0.91 -4.75
C ALA A 107 -4.87 0.44 -4.32
N ILE A 108 -4.70 0.83 -3.06
CA ILE A 108 -5.10 2.17 -2.57
C ILE A 108 -4.35 3.25 -3.35
N ALA A 109 -3.04 3.10 -3.54
CA ALA A 109 -2.25 4.06 -4.32
C ALA A 109 -2.76 4.14 -5.77
N CYS A 110 -3.11 3.01 -6.38
CA CYS A 110 -3.70 2.98 -7.72
C CYS A 110 -5.03 3.72 -7.77
N GLN A 111 -5.87 3.56 -6.74
CA GLN A 111 -7.15 4.27 -6.67
C GLN A 111 -6.96 5.78 -6.50
N VAL A 112 -6.01 6.19 -5.65
CA VAL A 112 -5.66 7.61 -5.50
C VAL A 112 -5.21 8.19 -6.83
N SER A 113 -4.37 7.47 -7.57
CA SER A 113 -3.93 7.86 -8.90
C SER A 113 -5.09 8.00 -9.88
N LEU A 114 -5.97 7.01 -9.91
CA LEU A 114 -7.14 7.00 -10.79
C LEU A 114 -8.06 8.19 -10.50
N ASP A 115 -8.36 8.43 -9.23
CA ASP A 115 -9.22 9.54 -8.79
C ASP A 115 -8.63 10.91 -9.13
N ALA A 116 -7.30 10.99 -9.19
CA ALA A 116 -6.59 12.23 -9.55
C ALA A 116 -6.42 12.42 -11.06
N GLY A 117 -6.93 11.50 -11.87
CA GLY A 117 -6.82 11.57 -13.33
C GLY A 117 -5.49 11.07 -13.87
N CYS A 118 -4.78 10.22 -13.13
CA CYS A 118 -3.47 9.69 -13.52
C CYS A 118 -3.53 8.23 -14.02
N ASP A 119 -4.71 7.76 -14.41
CA ASP A 119 -4.95 6.44 -15.03
C ASP A 119 -4.46 5.24 -14.20
N GLY A 120 -4.30 5.41 -12.91
CA GLY A 120 -3.82 4.35 -12.02
C GLY A 120 -2.31 4.23 -11.91
N PHE A 121 -1.54 5.04 -12.65
CA PHE A 121 -0.07 4.99 -12.58
C PHE A 121 0.45 5.30 -11.19
N VAL A 122 1.31 4.42 -10.68
CA VAL A 122 1.95 4.54 -9.37
C VAL A 122 3.45 4.35 -9.54
N ALA A 123 4.25 5.18 -8.88
CA ALA A 123 5.70 5.05 -8.88
C ALA A 123 6.21 4.83 -7.45
N PHE A 124 7.28 4.06 -7.32
CA PHE A 124 7.91 3.79 -6.03
C PHE A 124 9.36 3.36 -6.25
N THR A 125 10.16 3.40 -5.18
CA THR A 125 11.55 2.94 -5.21
C THR A 125 11.67 1.66 -4.40
N SER A 126 12.11 0.59 -5.05
CA SER A 126 12.31 -0.71 -4.41
C SER A 126 13.72 -0.83 -3.85
N LYS A 127 13.90 -1.67 -2.82
CA LYS A 127 15.24 -2.13 -2.45
C LYS A 127 15.79 -3.00 -3.57
N SER A 128 17.12 -3.02 -3.75
CA SER A 128 17.74 -3.69 -4.89
C SER A 128 17.43 -5.19 -4.98
N ASP A 129 17.23 -5.86 -3.85
CA ASP A 129 16.91 -7.28 -3.81
C ASP A 129 15.42 -7.60 -3.99
N LEU A 130 14.56 -6.59 -4.07
CA LEU A 130 13.12 -6.76 -4.21
C LEU A 130 12.57 -6.36 -5.59
N VAL A 131 13.41 -5.88 -6.50
CA VAL A 131 12.98 -5.45 -7.84
C VAL A 131 12.27 -6.57 -8.58
N GLU A 132 12.91 -7.75 -8.71
CA GLU A 132 12.31 -8.89 -9.40
C GLU A 132 11.03 -9.38 -8.71
N TYR A 133 11.00 -9.28 -7.40
CA TYR A 133 9.84 -9.65 -6.59
C TYR A 133 8.62 -8.79 -6.95
N TYR A 134 8.79 -7.46 -7.03
CA TYR A 134 7.69 -6.56 -7.40
C TYR A 134 7.28 -6.69 -8.86
N LYS A 135 8.22 -6.99 -9.76
CA LYS A 135 7.89 -7.30 -11.15
C LYS A 135 6.95 -8.50 -11.23
N GLU A 136 7.24 -9.54 -10.47
CA GLU A 136 6.44 -10.76 -10.45
C GLU A 136 5.09 -10.57 -9.74
N LYS A 137 5.11 -9.98 -8.55
CA LYS A 137 3.91 -9.90 -7.69
C LYS A 137 2.93 -8.80 -8.11
N LEU A 138 3.43 -7.65 -8.56
CA LEU A 138 2.59 -6.50 -8.87
C LEU A 138 2.51 -6.20 -10.37
N ASN A 139 3.23 -6.96 -11.20
CA ASN A 139 3.43 -6.62 -12.60
C ASN A 139 4.06 -5.22 -12.76
N ALA A 140 4.84 -4.80 -11.77
CA ALA A 140 5.55 -3.53 -11.81
C ALA A 140 6.72 -3.62 -12.78
N ARG A 141 7.08 -2.48 -13.36
CA ARG A 141 8.17 -2.36 -14.33
C ARG A 141 9.26 -1.47 -13.78
N VAL A 142 10.50 -1.71 -14.22
CA VAL A 142 11.62 -0.85 -13.86
C VAL A 142 11.64 0.36 -14.79
N PHE A 143 11.69 1.54 -14.19
CA PHE A 143 11.88 2.78 -14.94
C PHE A 143 13.38 3.10 -15.05
N ARG A 144 14.08 3.09 -13.93
CA ARG A 144 15.50 3.39 -13.85
C ARG A 144 16.06 2.89 -12.52
N ASP A 145 17.14 2.10 -12.56
CA ASP A 145 17.78 1.52 -11.37
C ASP A 145 16.76 0.73 -10.53
N ARG A 146 16.41 1.24 -9.35
CA ARG A 146 15.41 0.63 -8.47
C ARG A 146 14.07 1.38 -8.48
N ARG A 147 13.95 2.40 -9.32
CA ARG A 147 12.72 3.14 -9.49
C ARG A 147 11.76 2.32 -10.35
N MET A 148 10.59 2.04 -9.80
CA MET A 148 9.60 1.18 -10.44
C MET A 148 8.28 1.92 -10.61
N TYR A 149 7.46 1.40 -11.51
CA TYR A 149 6.11 1.92 -11.71
C TYR A 149 5.11 0.79 -11.98
N ILE A 150 3.88 1.05 -11.59
CA ILE A 150 2.71 0.24 -11.92
C ILE A 150 1.98 1.02 -13.01
N ASP A 151 1.82 0.41 -14.19
CA ASP A 151 1.13 1.08 -15.30
C ASP A 151 -0.39 0.89 -15.20
N GLU A 152 -1.12 1.43 -16.17
CA GLU A 152 -2.58 1.36 -16.19
C GLU A 152 -3.09 -0.09 -16.14
N ASP A 153 -2.50 -0.99 -16.92
CA ASP A 153 -2.93 -2.39 -16.97
C ASP A 153 -2.67 -3.11 -15.65
N ALA A 154 -1.48 -2.93 -15.08
CA ALA A 154 -1.13 -3.52 -13.79
C ALA A 154 -1.99 -2.95 -12.66
N ALA A 155 -2.27 -1.64 -12.70
CA ALA A 155 -3.15 -0.99 -11.74
C ALA A 155 -4.57 -1.57 -11.81
N GLN A 156 -5.06 -1.82 -13.02
CA GLN A 156 -6.39 -2.38 -13.23
C GLN A 156 -6.56 -3.74 -12.55
N ILE A 157 -5.53 -4.59 -12.62
CA ILE A 157 -5.53 -5.90 -11.97
C ILE A 157 -5.70 -5.74 -10.46
N LEU A 158 -4.93 -4.83 -9.85
CA LEU A 158 -5.02 -4.58 -8.41
C LEU A 158 -6.36 -3.99 -8.01
N LEU A 159 -6.87 -3.02 -8.80
CA LEU A 159 -8.15 -2.39 -8.53
C LEU A 159 -9.30 -3.39 -8.59
N ASP A 160 -9.29 -4.28 -9.58
CA ASP A 160 -10.33 -5.29 -9.73
C ASP A 160 -10.34 -6.28 -8.56
N LYS A 161 -9.15 -6.62 -8.03
CA LYS A 161 -9.04 -7.55 -6.90
C LYS A 161 -9.46 -6.93 -5.57
N TYR A 162 -9.09 -5.69 -5.30
CA TYR A 162 -9.22 -5.11 -3.97
C TYR A 162 -10.27 -4.02 -3.85
N MET A 163 -10.56 -3.29 -4.92
CA MET A 163 -11.37 -2.07 -4.85
C MET A 163 -12.73 -2.19 -5.54
N ARG A 164 -12.89 -3.15 -6.42
CA ARG A 164 -14.13 -3.35 -7.20
C ARG A 164 -14.73 -4.69 -6.87
N LYS A 165 -15.76 -4.67 -6.08
CA LYS A 165 -16.44 -5.91 -5.65
C LYS A 165 -17.90 -5.86 -6.01
#